data_bbb3098b2d30d747f9f09e4005ba75e6
#
_entry.id   bbb3098b2d30d747f9f09e4005ba75e6
#
_cell.length_a   1.000
_cell.length_b   1.000
_cell.length_c   1.000
_cell.angle_alpha   90.00
_cell.angle_beta   90.00
_cell.angle_gamma   90.00
#
_symmetry.space_group_name_H-M   'P 1'
#
loop_
_entity.id
_entity.type
_entity.pdbx_description
1 polymer ?
#
loop_
_entity_poly.entity_id
_entity_poly.type
_entity_poly.pdbx_seq_one_letter_code
_entity_poly.pdbx_strand_id
1 'polypeptide(L)'
;MDFDAGVLESVVERSLDTTQVALGDWSAKELFAGAGQGLGVFRLTGSARVRDELQQWSVILKVLPEEGAAPLTAWSLPMREPLAYDSGLLETLPQALRAPRCLQYARQGGRHHLWLEDLGRDDSPWSLSDYAHAARQLGRFNGAYLEQRPLPASEWLSRDWLRSWLAEGAAAIDELPRHRSHPLVRRVYPPDLCTELANLWTRRESLLAALDRLPQVLCHHDAFRRNLFLRSRRLLAVDWAFLGVGPLGSELAPFVSASATFLGIERAHWDDLEHTAVAAYSQGLADAGWQGPHEQPRFGFAASSALRYWPGVVRLVIPTLLDEAAHRRAEAVLGIPFDQIVDLWANFATWQARLAAEALTTAPQTP
;
A
#
# COMPACT_ATOMS: atom_id res chain seq x y z
N MET A 1 -19.27 -2.04 -20.55
CA MET A 1 -17.82 -2.04 -20.86
C MET A 1 -17.68 -2.46 -22.30
N ASP A 2 -17.23 -1.54 -23.16
CA ASP A 2 -16.93 -1.86 -24.56
C ASP A 2 -15.41 -2.10 -24.66
N PHE A 3 -15.01 -3.35 -24.79
CA PHE A 3 -13.69 -3.68 -25.27
C PHE A 3 -13.82 -4.47 -26.58
N ASP A 4 -12.79 -4.37 -27.39
CA ASP A 4 -12.66 -5.17 -28.61
C ASP A 4 -12.62 -6.66 -28.22
N ALA A 5 -13.46 -7.49 -28.84
CA ALA A 5 -13.49 -8.93 -28.59
C ALA A 5 -12.13 -9.59 -28.82
N GLY A 6 -11.36 -9.12 -29.80
CA GLY A 6 -10.01 -9.61 -30.07
C GLY A 6 -9.01 -9.35 -28.94
N VAL A 7 -9.21 -8.27 -28.16
CA VAL A 7 -8.40 -8.01 -26.97
C VAL A 7 -8.66 -9.07 -25.92
N LEU A 8 -9.93 -9.40 -25.65
CA LEU A 8 -10.29 -10.39 -24.64
C LEU A 8 -9.78 -11.79 -25.03
N GLU A 9 -9.88 -12.17 -26.30
CA GLU A 9 -9.33 -13.46 -26.81
C GLU A 9 -7.82 -13.53 -26.53
N SER A 10 -7.05 -12.50 -26.91
CA SER A 10 -5.61 -12.46 -26.67
C SER A 10 -5.23 -12.50 -25.19
N VAL A 11 -6.01 -11.86 -24.33
CA VAL A 11 -5.83 -11.89 -22.86
C VAL A 11 -6.08 -13.28 -22.31
N VAL A 12 -7.16 -13.94 -22.75
CA VAL A 12 -7.50 -15.30 -22.31
C VAL A 12 -6.48 -16.32 -22.79
N GLU A 13 -6.00 -16.21 -24.05
CA GLU A 13 -4.89 -17.03 -24.55
C GLU A 13 -3.66 -16.96 -23.65
N ARG A 14 -3.24 -15.76 -23.27
CA ARG A 14 -2.10 -15.57 -22.36
C ARG A 14 -2.40 -16.05 -20.93
N SER A 15 -3.65 -15.93 -20.48
CA SER A 15 -4.08 -16.43 -19.17
C SER A 15 -4.04 -17.96 -19.08
N LEU A 16 -4.37 -18.65 -20.17
CA LEU A 16 -4.41 -20.10 -20.30
C LEU A 16 -3.10 -20.70 -20.86
N ASP A 17 -2.08 -19.85 -21.11
CA ASP A 17 -0.81 -20.22 -21.74
C ASP A 17 -1.00 -21.02 -23.05
N THR A 18 -1.92 -20.56 -23.90
CA THR A 18 -2.28 -21.16 -25.19
C THR A 18 -2.35 -20.10 -26.30
N THR A 19 -2.41 -20.50 -27.57
CA THR A 19 -2.45 -19.60 -28.71
C THR A 19 -3.75 -19.65 -29.52
N GLN A 20 -4.70 -20.49 -29.13
CA GLN A 20 -5.98 -20.61 -29.83
C GLN A 20 -7.08 -20.88 -28.81
N VAL A 21 -7.96 -19.90 -28.64
CA VAL A 21 -9.15 -20.01 -27.82
C VAL A 21 -10.39 -19.63 -28.63
N ALA A 22 -11.50 -20.30 -28.39
CA ALA A 22 -12.82 -19.83 -28.79
C ALA A 22 -13.56 -19.45 -27.51
N LEU A 23 -13.80 -18.16 -27.31
CA LEU A 23 -14.51 -17.67 -26.13
C LEU A 23 -15.93 -18.19 -26.08
N GLY A 24 -16.33 -18.74 -24.95
CA GLY A 24 -17.71 -19.02 -24.60
C GLY A 24 -18.35 -17.85 -23.84
N ASP A 25 -19.36 -18.18 -23.03
CA ASP A 25 -20.00 -17.17 -22.18
C ASP A 25 -19.01 -16.61 -21.13
N TRP A 26 -19.11 -15.31 -20.89
CA TRP A 26 -18.33 -14.63 -19.89
C TRP A 26 -19.12 -13.53 -19.19
N SER A 27 -18.65 -13.10 -18.03
CA SER A 27 -19.23 -12.02 -17.25
C SER A 27 -18.14 -11.16 -16.61
N ALA A 28 -18.48 -9.90 -16.34
CA ALA A 28 -17.62 -8.97 -15.62
C ALA A 28 -18.30 -8.57 -14.30
N LYS A 29 -17.54 -8.64 -13.21
CA LYS A 29 -17.97 -8.18 -11.89
C LYS A 29 -17.01 -7.08 -11.42
N GLU A 30 -17.56 -5.92 -11.07
CA GLU A 30 -16.79 -4.88 -10.41
C GLU A 30 -16.39 -5.36 -9.00
N LEU A 31 -15.09 -5.31 -8.71
CA LEU A 31 -14.53 -5.69 -7.41
C LEU A 31 -14.43 -4.47 -6.48
N PHE A 32 -14.13 -3.33 -7.07
CA PHE A 32 -13.92 -2.09 -6.34
C PHE A 32 -14.24 -0.88 -7.22
N ALA A 33 -15.23 -0.07 -6.83
CA ALA A 33 -15.51 1.22 -7.41
C ALA A 33 -14.65 2.26 -6.70
N GLY A 34 -13.42 2.42 -7.17
CA GLY A 34 -12.31 3.17 -6.64
C GLY A 34 -12.59 4.34 -5.69
N ALA A 35 -12.25 4.17 -4.44
CA ALA A 35 -11.89 5.32 -3.59
C ALA A 35 -10.45 5.81 -3.88
N GLY A 36 -9.79 5.25 -4.89
CA GLY A 36 -8.44 5.58 -5.33
C GLY A 36 -8.43 6.23 -6.72
N GLN A 37 -7.27 6.23 -7.34
CA GLN A 37 -7.01 6.87 -8.64
C GLN A 37 -7.55 6.11 -9.85
N GLY A 38 -8.16 4.91 -9.64
CA GLY A 38 -8.69 4.06 -10.71
C GLY A 38 -10.15 4.36 -11.06
N LEU A 39 -10.52 4.14 -12.32
CA LEU A 39 -11.90 4.20 -12.80
C LEU A 39 -12.68 2.90 -12.50
N GLY A 40 -12.00 1.85 -12.08
CA GLY A 40 -12.60 0.58 -11.65
C GLY A 40 -11.63 -0.59 -11.75
N VAL A 41 -11.88 -1.60 -10.92
CA VAL A 41 -11.22 -2.91 -10.97
C VAL A 41 -12.28 -3.96 -11.19
N PHE A 42 -12.14 -4.74 -12.24
CA PHE A 42 -13.13 -5.73 -12.65
C PHE A 42 -12.51 -7.12 -12.71
N ARG A 43 -13.22 -8.09 -12.21
CA ARG A 43 -12.94 -9.51 -12.47
C ARG A 43 -13.79 -9.97 -13.63
N LEU A 44 -13.15 -10.47 -14.68
CA LEU A 44 -13.82 -11.12 -15.78
C LEU A 44 -13.63 -12.64 -15.64
N THR A 45 -14.70 -13.37 -15.75
CA THR A 45 -14.72 -14.84 -15.67
C THR A 45 -15.52 -15.42 -16.80
N GLY A 46 -15.11 -16.56 -17.30
CA GLY A 46 -15.83 -17.23 -18.37
C GLY A 46 -15.26 -18.58 -18.71
N SER A 47 -15.75 -19.14 -19.80
CA SER A 47 -15.25 -20.37 -20.39
C SER A 47 -14.62 -20.10 -21.74
N ALA A 48 -13.68 -20.93 -22.12
CA ALA A 48 -13.10 -20.94 -23.47
C ALA A 48 -12.85 -22.37 -23.92
N ARG A 49 -12.99 -22.63 -25.20
CA ARG A 49 -12.64 -23.90 -25.80
C ARG A 49 -11.17 -23.83 -26.28
N VAL A 50 -10.37 -24.75 -25.77
CA VAL A 50 -8.95 -24.91 -26.11
C VAL A 50 -8.78 -26.35 -26.64
N ARG A 51 -8.45 -26.55 -27.92
CA ARG A 51 -8.27 -27.89 -28.53
C ARG A 51 -9.44 -28.86 -28.19
N ASP A 52 -10.67 -28.41 -28.33
CA ASP A 52 -11.91 -29.14 -28.02
C ASP A 52 -12.23 -29.37 -26.54
N GLU A 53 -11.39 -28.94 -25.61
CA GLU A 53 -11.66 -28.96 -24.16
C GLU A 53 -12.22 -27.63 -23.69
N LEU A 54 -13.23 -27.69 -22.82
CA LEU A 54 -13.79 -26.49 -22.17
C LEU A 54 -12.95 -26.15 -20.92
N GLN A 55 -12.31 -24.99 -20.92
CA GLN A 55 -11.55 -24.51 -19.80
C GLN A 55 -12.18 -23.24 -19.19
N GLN A 56 -12.13 -23.12 -17.86
CA GLN A 56 -12.56 -21.91 -17.15
C GLN A 56 -11.39 -20.96 -17.04
N TRP A 57 -11.65 -19.66 -17.19
CA TRP A 57 -10.65 -18.61 -17.06
C TRP A 57 -11.13 -17.48 -16.16
N SER A 58 -10.19 -16.78 -15.56
CA SER A 58 -10.41 -15.56 -14.77
C SER A 58 -9.27 -14.59 -14.94
N VAL A 59 -9.59 -13.32 -15.19
CA VAL A 59 -8.61 -12.24 -15.34
C VAL A 59 -9.10 -10.99 -14.62
N ILE A 60 -8.15 -10.13 -14.25
CA ILE A 60 -8.44 -8.81 -13.67
C ILE A 60 -8.20 -7.74 -14.72
N LEU A 61 -9.18 -6.85 -14.89
CA LEU A 61 -9.02 -5.61 -15.64
C LEU A 61 -9.01 -4.44 -14.67
N LYS A 62 -7.92 -3.69 -14.63
CA LYS A 62 -7.80 -2.42 -13.92
C LYS A 62 -7.82 -1.29 -14.95
N VAL A 63 -8.80 -0.37 -14.81
CA VAL A 63 -8.97 0.79 -15.69
C VAL A 63 -8.53 2.03 -14.93
N LEU A 64 -7.54 2.74 -15.49
CA LEU A 64 -6.92 3.91 -14.87
C LEU A 64 -7.04 5.11 -15.82
N PRO A 65 -7.15 6.35 -15.33
CA PRO A 65 -7.17 7.53 -16.18
C PRO A 65 -5.80 7.73 -16.85
N GLU A 66 -5.79 8.21 -18.09
CA GLU A 66 -4.55 8.52 -18.81
C GLU A 66 -3.91 9.80 -18.30
N GLU A 67 -4.71 10.76 -17.87
CA GLU A 67 -4.24 12.07 -17.43
C GLU A 67 -4.47 12.30 -15.94
N GLY A 68 -3.44 12.80 -15.28
CA GLY A 68 -3.48 13.46 -14.00
C GLY A 68 -2.40 14.54 -14.01
N ALA A 69 -2.74 15.76 -13.63
CA ALA A 69 -1.78 16.87 -13.52
C ALA A 69 -0.73 16.70 -12.40
N ALA A 70 -0.62 15.49 -11.85
CA ALA A 70 0.30 15.21 -10.76
C ALA A 70 1.75 15.15 -11.28
N PRO A 71 2.70 15.80 -10.58
CA PRO A 71 4.12 15.65 -10.87
C PRO A 71 4.55 14.17 -10.83
N LEU A 72 5.56 13.79 -11.59
CA LEU A 72 6.10 12.42 -11.60
C LEU A 72 6.53 11.92 -10.22
N THR A 73 6.96 12.85 -9.35
CA THR A 73 7.37 12.56 -7.97
C THR A 73 6.21 12.45 -6.98
N ALA A 74 4.99 12.91 -7.37
CA ALA A 74 3.84 12.89 -6.46
C ALA A 74 3.51 11.45 -6.03
N TRP A 75 3.11 11.29 -4.75
CA TRP A 75 2.63 10.01 -4.24
C TRP A 75 1.46 9.46 -5.08
N SER A 76 0.63 10.34 -5.62
CA SER A 76 -0.64 10.07 -6.29
C SER A 76 -0.55 10.03 -7.83
N LEU A 77 0.62 9.72 -8.42
CA LEU A 77 0.75 9.62 -9.88
C LEU A 77 -0.07 8.44 -10.43
N PRO A 78 -1.20 8.67 -11.17
CA PRO A 78 -2.07 7.59 -11.64
C PRO A 78 -1.39 6.62 -12.60
N MET A 79 -0.41 7.13 -13.37
CA MET A 79 0.32 6.36 -14.38
C MET A 79 1.40 5.45 -13.82
N ARG A 80 1.73 5.52 -12.52
CA ARG A 80 2.88 4.78 -11.98
C ARG A 80 2.72 3.27 -12.12
N GLU A 81 1.56 2.73 -11.80
CA GLU A 81 1.33 1.30 -11.95
C GLU A 81 1.36 0.84 -13.42
N PRO A 82 0.68 1.49 -14.38
CA PRO A 82 0.88 1.22 -15.80
C PRO A 82 2.34 1.24 -16.24
N LEU A 83 3.11 2.25 -15.84
CA LEU A 83 4.52 2.38 -16.18
C LEU A 83 5.38 1.28 -15.53
N ALA A 84 5.04 0.84 -14.32
CA ALA A 84 5.72 -0.26 -13.66
C ALA A 84 5.59 -1.58 -14.43
N TYR A 85 4.40 -1.85 -14.97
CA TYR A 85 4.18 -3.02 -15.83
C TYR A 85 4.81 -2.87 -17.21
N ASP A 86 4.61 -1.72 -17.88
CA ASP A 86 5.10 -1.46 -19.24
C ASP A 86 6.64 -1.47 -19.33
N SER A 87 7.31 -1.02 -18.28
CA SER A 87 8.78 -1.03 -18.21
C SER A 87 9.41 -2.41 -18.00
N GLY A 88 8.62 -3.45 -17.69
CA GLY A 88 9.12 -4.78 -17.32
C GLY A 88 9.73 -4.85 -15.92
N LEU A 89 9.70 -3.77 -15.14
CA LEU A 89 10.28 -3.75 -13.80
C LEU A 89 9.66 -4.83 -12.89
N LEU A 90 8.35 -5.00 -12.95
CA LEU A 90 7.62 -5.95 -12.11
C LEU A 90 7.89 -7.42 -12.47
N GLU A 91 8.37 -7.71 -13.69
CA GLU A 91 8.77 -9.05 -14.11
C GLU A 91 10.14 -9.43 -13.55
N THR A 92 10.96 -8.42 -13.22
CA THR A 92 12.35 -8.59 -12.76
C THR A 92 12.52 -8.42 -11.25
N LEU A 93 11.44 -8.36 -10.49
CA LEU A 93 11.51 -8.25 -9.01
C LEU A 93 12.33 -9.41 -8.40
N PRO A 94 12.97 -9.18 -7.22
CA PRO A 94 13.56 -10.27 -6.45
C PRO A 94 12.53 -11.37 -6.16
N GLN A 95 12.98 -12.64 -6.13
CA GLN A 95 12.08 -13.80 -5.94
C GLN A 95 11.24 -13.76 -4.65
N ALA A 96 11.63 -12.92 -3.69
CA ALA A 96 10.93 -12.73 -2.43
C ALA A 96 9.53 -12.12 -2.58
N LEU A 97 9.32 -11.32 -3.63
CA LEU A 97 8.06 -10.64 -3.90
C LEU A 97 7.71 -10.73 -5.39
N ARG A 98 6.47 -11.10 -5.72
CA ARG A 98 5.99 -11.19 -7.11
C ARG A 98 4.80 -10.24 -7.32
N ALA A 99 4.73 -9.61 -8.47
CA ALA A 99 3.52 -8.97 -8.98
C ALA A 99 2.68 -9.97 -9.79
N PRO A 100 1.36 -9.75 -9.97
CA PRO A 100 0.56 -10.46 -10.98
C PRO A 100 1.19 -10.34 -12.36
N ARG A 101 1.07 -11.38 -13.19
CA ARG A 101 1.50 -11.27 -14.61
C ARG A 101 0.66 -10.20 -15.31
N CYS A 102 1.31 -9.32 -16.08
CA CYS A 102 0.60 -8.47 -17.03
C CYS A 102 0.29 -9.29 -18.28
N LEU A 103 -0.99 -9.60 -18.48
CA LEU A 103 -1.45 -10.33 -19.63
C LEU A 103 -1.51 -9.41 -20.85
N GLN A 104 -1.92 -8.16 -20.64
CA GLN A 104 -1.90 -7.12 -21.66
C GLN A 104 -1.98 -5.74 -21.02
N TYR A 105 -1.27 -4.78 -21.62
CA TYR A 105 -1.44 -3.37 -21.35
C TYR A 105 -1.83 -2.65 -22.65
N ALA A 106 -2.82 -1.76 -22.56
CA ALA A 106 -3.28 -0.98 -23.71
C ALA A 106 -3.72 0.43 -23.27
N ARG A 107 -3.59 1.39 -24.18
CA ARG A 107 -4.18 2.73 -24.05
C ARG A 107 -5.36 2.82 -25.00
N GLN A 108 -6.53 3.11 -24.49
CA GLN A 108 -7.75 3.21 -25.27
C GLN A 108 -8.71 4.23 -24.68
N GLY A 109 -9.19 5.16 -25.49
CA GLY A 109 -10.21 6.14 -25.08
C GLY A 109 -9.78 7.03 -23.92
N GLY A 110 -8.50 7.46 -23.86
CA GLY A 110 -7.96 8.29 -22.78
C GLY A 110 -7.84 7.54 -21.44
N ARG A 111 -7.66 6.22 -21.50
CA ARG A 111 -7.56 5.33 -20.32
C ARG A 111 -6.46 4.30 -20.51
N HIS A 112 -5.84 3.90 -19.41
CA HIS A 112 -4.97 2.74 -19.35
C HIS A 112 -5.77 1.51 -18.95
N HIS A 113 -5.66 0.46 -19.71
CA HIS A 113 -6.25 -0.84 -19.45
C HIS A 113 -5.13 -1.82 -19.09
N LEU A 114 -5.05 -2.22 -17.83
CA LEU A 114 -4.15 -3.26 -17.35
C LEU A 114 -4.93 -4.56 -17.19
N TRP A 115 -4.60 -5.55 -18.00
CA TRP A 115 -5.13 -6.91 -17.90
C TRP A 115 -4.13 -7.75 -17.13
N LEU A 116 -4.54 -8.22 -15.97
CA LEU A 116 -3.67 -8.89 -15.01
C LEU A 116 -4.15 -10.30 -14.70
N GLU A 117 -3.22 -11.13 -14.30
CA GLU A 117 -3.48 -12.42 -13.68
C GLU A 117 -4.43 -12.26 -12.50
N ASP A 118 -5.47 -13.09 -12.43
CA ASP A 118 -6.34 -13.15 -11.25
C ASP A 118 -5.72 -14.06 -10.19
N LEU A 119 -5.29 -13.47 -9.09
CA LEU A 119 -4.75 -14.20 -7.95
C LEU A 119 -5.82 -14.91 -7.10
N GLY A 120 -7.10 -14.78 -7.50
CA GLY A 120 -8.23 -15.32 -6.74
C GLY A 120 -8.56 -14.46 -5.51
N ARG A 121 -9.25 -15.10 -4.55
CA ARG A 121 -9.59 -14.47 -3.26
C ARG A 121 -8.66 -14.99 -2.17
N ASP A 122 -8.36 -14.13 -1.25
CA ASP A 122 -7.60 -14.46 -0.04
C ASP A 122 -8.31 -13.80 1.16
N ASP A 123 -9.48 -14.33 1.46
CA ASP A 123 -10.35 -13.81 2.51
C ASP A 123 -10.00 -14.40 3.91
N SER A 124 -9.02 -15.32 3.97
CA SER A 124 -8.60 -15.93 5.23
C SER A 124 -7.86 -14.93 6.11
N PRO A 125 -8.21 -14.81 7.40
CA PRO A 125 -7.43 -13.98 8.31
C PRO A 125 -6.01 -14.54 8.44
N TRP A 126 -5.01 -13.64 8.43
CA TRP A 126 -3.63 -14.03 8.64
C TRP A 126 -3.34 -14.20 10.13
N SER A 127 -2.63 -15.27 10.45
CA SER A 127 -2.01 -15.44 11.76
C SER A 127 -0.77 -14.56 11.91
N LEU A 128 -0.29 -14.36 13.13
CA LEU A 128 1.01 -13.67 13.36
C LEU A 128 2.17 -14.36 12.62
N SER A 129 2.10 -15.68 12.44
CA SER A 129 3.09 -16.44 11.65
C SER A 129 3.04 -16.09 10.16
N ASP A 130 1.85 -15.82 9.61
CA ASP A 130 1.70 -15.36 8.21
C ASP A 130 2.26 -13.95 8.05
N TYR A 131 1.97 -13.06 8.99
CA TYR A 131 2.56 -11.73 9.05
C TYR A 131 4.08 -11.77 9.18
N ALA A 132 4.63 -12.63 10.05
CA ALA A 132 6.07 -12.83 10.18
C ALA A 132 6.70 -13.30 8.85
N HIS A 133 6.07 -14.29 8.21
CA HIS A 133 6.54 -14.77 6.92
C HIS A 133 6.54 -13.68 5.85
N ALA A 134 5.44 -12.92 5.72
CA ALA A 134 5.32 -11.84 4.75
C ALA A 134 6.34 -10.72 5.03
N ALA A 135 6.50 -10.29 6.29
CA ALA A 135 7.49 -9.29 6.68
C ALA A 135 8.92 -9.74 6.33
N ARG A 136 9.27 -11.02 6.54
CA ARG A 136 10.57 -11.58 6.15
C ARG A 136 10.79 -11.53 4.64
N GLN A 137 9.73 -11.80 3.83
CA GLN A 137 9.85 -11.67 2.38
C GLN A 137 10.01 -10.19 1.96
N LEU A 138 9.31 -9.24 2.59
CA LEU A 138 9.52 -7.80 2.36
C LEU A 138 10.95 -7.38 2.73
N GLY A 139 11.50 -7.90 3.84
CA GLY A 139 12.90 -7.68 4.22
C GLY A 139 13.89 -8.21 3.15
N ARG A 140 13.65 -9.42 2.62
CA ARG A 140 14.45 -9.96 1.52
C ARG A 140 14.33 -9.14 0.23
N PHE A 141 13.11 -8.67 -0.07
CA PHE A 141 12.85 -7.81 -1.22
C PHE A 141 13.64 -6.51 -1.12
N ASN A 142 13.55 -5.79 -0.01
CA ASN A 142 14.28 -4.54 0.20
C ASN A 142 15.80 -4.79 0.30
N GLY A 143 16.24 -5.83 1.00
CA GLY A 143 17.65 -6.20 1.15
C GLY A 143 18.33 -6.52 -0.19
N ALA A 144 17.61 -7.07 -1.16
CA ALA A 144 18.14 -7.31 -2.49
C ALA A 144 18.58 -6.02 -3.20
N TYR A 145 17.94 -4.88 -2.91
CA TYR A 145 18.32 -3.57 -3.46
C TYR A 145 19.44 -2.86 -2.67
N LEU A 146 19.85 -3.42 -1.56
CA LEU A 146 21.02 -2.97 -0.81
C LEU A 146 22.29 -3.71 -1.26
N GLU A 147 22.18 -5.03 -1.48
CA GLU A 147 23.33 -5.93 -1.60
C GLU A 147 23.51 -6.56 -2.98
N GLN A 148 22.42 -6.74 -3.75
CA GLN A 148 22.44 -7.61 -4.92
C GLN A 148 22.16 -6.89 -6.24
N ARG A 149 21.50 -5.76 -6.22
CA ARG A 149 21.08 -5.04 -7.43
C ARG A 149 20.94 -3.54 -7.21
N PRO A 150 21.18 -2.72 -8.26
CA PRO A 150 20.98 -1.28 -8.17
C PRO A 150 19.48 -0.93 -8.09
N LEU A 151 19.19 0.22 -7.50
CA LEU A 151 17.87 0.82 -7.57
C LEU A 151 17.54 1.21 -9.03
N PRO A 152 16.29 1.02 -9.48
CA PRO A 152 15.88 1.46 -10.80
C PRO A 152 16.02 2.98 -10.96
N ALA A 153 16.49 3.43 -12.15
CA ALA A 153 16.73 4.84 -12.43
C ALA A 153 15.53 5.57 -13.07
N SER A 154 14.37 4.90 -13.17
CA SER A 154 13.18 5.45 -13.83
C SER A 154 12.70 6.74 -13.15
N GLU A 155 12.43 7.78 -13.94
CA GLU A 155 12.01 9.11 -13.46
C GLU A 155 10.60 9.10 -12.84
N TRP A 156 9.74 8.16 -13.26
CA TRP A 156 8.40 8.01 -12.72
C TRP A 156 8.34 7.31 -11.35
N LEU A 157 9.45 6.72 -10.88
CA LEU A 157 9.54 6.19 -9.51
C LEU A 157 9.54 7.35 -8.52
N SER A 158 8.60 7.32 -7.57
CA SER A 158 8.61 8.30 -6.49
C SER A 158 9.87 8.14 -5.64
N ARG A 159 10.55 9.25 -5.37
CA ARG A 159 11.69 9.31 -4.42
C ARG A 159 11.39 10.19 -3.22
N ASP A 160 10.24 10.89 -3.27
CA ASP A 160 9.75 11.81 -2.24
C ASP A 160 8.33 11.45 -1.78
N TRP A 161 7.99 10.15 -1.82
CA TRP A 161 6.63 9.68 -1.57
C TRP A 161 6.04 10.25 -0.27
N LEU A 162 6.77 10.10 0.84
CA LEU A 162 6.31 10.53 2.16
C LEU A 162 6.21 12.07 2.27
N ARG A 163 7.15 12.81 1.70
CA ARG A 163 7.10 14.29 1.66
C ARG A 163 5.89 14.78 0.87
N SER A 164 5.67 14.20 -0.30
CA SER A 164 4.52 14.49 -1.16
C SER A 164 3.19 14.18 -0.46
N TRP A 165 3.11 13.05 0.24
CA TRP A 165 1.95 12.68 1.05
C TRP A 165 1.67 13.69 2.17
N LEU A 166 2.69 14.11 2.91
CA LEU A 166 2.58 15.07 4.01
C LEU A 166 2.21 16.47 3.53
N ALA A 167 2.70 16.89 2.37
CA ALA A 167 2.38 18.19 1.81
C ALA A 167 0.88 18.39 1.60
N GLU A 168 0.15 17.36 1.17
CA GLU A 168 -1.31 17.40 1.04
C GLU A 168 -2.04 17.43 2.40
N GLY A 169 -1.40 16.96 3.47
CA GLY A 169 -1.96 16.95 4.83
C GLY A 169 -1.80 18.27 5.58
N ALA A 170 -0.91 19.17 5.13
CA ALA A 170 -0.52 20.36 5.88
C ALA A 170 -1.68 21.24 6.31
N ALA A 171 -2.58 21.59 5.38
CA ALA A 171 -3.75 22.44 5.66
C ALA A 171 -4.68 21.82 6.72
N ALA A 172 -4.86 20.51 6.73
CA ALA A 172 -5.71 19.84 7.71
C ALA A 172 -5.12 19.86 9.13
N ILE A 173 -3.81 19.81 9.25
CA ILE A 173 -3.11 19.97 10.53
C ILE A 173 -3.32 21.39 11.07
N ASP A 174 -3.20 22.40 10.23
CA ASP A 174 -3.40 23.81 10.61
C ASP A 174 -4.87 24.11 11.01
N GLU A 175 -5.82 23.37 10.47
CA GLU A 175 -7.24 23.50 10.79
C GLU A 175 -7.69 22.67 12.02
N LEU A 176 -6.97 21.64 12.41
CA LEU A 176 -7.34 20.79 13.54
C LEU A 176 -7.69 21.56 14.82
N PRO A 177 -6.97 22.65 15.22
CA PRO A 177 -7.34 23.44 16.40
C PRO A 177 -8.75 24.05 16.35
N ARG A 178 -9.30 24.31 15.16
CA ARG A 178 -10.65 24.87 14.99
C ARG A 178 -11.76 23.87 15.31
N HIS A 179 -11.46 22.57 15.15
CA HIS A 179 -12.41 21.49 15.31
C HIS A 179 -12.31 20.76 16.65
N ARG A 180 -11.33 21.11 17.52
CA ARG A 180 -11.06 20.41 18.79
C ARG A 180 -12.19 20.46 19.82
N SER A 181 -13.18 21.35 19.65
CA SER A 181 -14.37 21.37 20.49
C SER A 181 -15.44 20.34 20.06
N HIS A 182 -15.35 19.83 18.83
CA HIS A 182 -16.29 18.82 18.35
C HIS A 182 -16.13 17.50 19.10
N PRO A 183 -17.22 16.88 19.60
CA PRO A 183 -17.13 15.70 20.48
C PRO A 183 -16.34 14.53 19.89
N LEU A 184 -16.58 14.20 18.61
CA LEU A 184 -15.89 13.10 17.92
C LEU A 184 -14.41 13.41 17.67
N VAL A 185 -14.09 14.66 17.31
CA VAL A 185 -12.68 15.08 17.12
C VAL A 185 -11.95 15.00 18.45
N ARG A 186 -12.58 15.46 19.57
CA ARG A 186 -11.98 15.38 20.89
C ARG A 186 -11.78 13.93 21.38
N ARG A 187 -12.65 13.00 20.95
CA ARG A 187 -12.50 11.56 21.26
C ARG A 187 -11.29 10.96 20.55
N VAL A 188 -11.07 11.30 19.28
CA VAL A 188 -9.95 10.78 18.50
C VAL A 188 -8.64 11.53 18.79
N TYR A 189 -8.72 12.85 18.96
CA TYR A 189 -7.59 13.74 19.22
C TYR A 189 -7.83 14.55 20.51
N PRO A 190 -7.70 13.93 21.69
CA PRO A 190 -7.75 14.65 22.95
C PRO A 190 -6.62 15.69 23.05
N PRO A 191 -6.71 16.68 23.96
CA PRO A 191 -5.77 17.81 24.03
C PRO A 191 -4.30 17.41 24.07
N ASP A 192 -3.95 16.37 24.81
CA ASP A 192 -2.60 15.86 24.92
C ASP A 192 -2.07 15.32 23.59
N LEU A 193 -2.88 14.48 22.90
CA LEU A 193 -2.52 13.98 21.58
C LEU A 193 -2.44 15.11 20.53
N CYS A 194 -3.27 16.15 20.62
CA CYS A 194 -3.14 17.32 19.75
C CYS A 194 -1.80 18.02 19.97
N THR A 195 -1.33 18.11 21.21
CA THR A 195 -0.03 18.72 21.54
C THR A 195 1.14 17.89 21.01
N GLU A 196 1.08 16.57 21.17
CA GLU A 196 2.08 15.64 20.63
C GLU A 196 2.10 15.64 19.10
N LEU A 197 0.93 15.69 18.45
CA LEU A 197 0.82 15.81 17.01
C LEU A 197 1.45 17.10 16.49
N ALA A 198 1.18 18.23 17.16
CA ALA A 198 1.78 19.52 16.81
C ALA A 198 3.33 19.51 16.99
N ASN A 199 3.83 18.84 18.04
CA ASN A 199 5.25 18.64 18.23
C ASN A 199 5.88 17.79 17.12
N LEU A 200 5.26 16.66 16.77
CA LEU A 200 5.68 15.81 15.65
C LEU A 200 5.69 16.61 14.33
N TRP A 201 4.62 17.38 14.08
CA TRP A 201 4.51 18.21 12.88
C TRP A 201 5.60 19.27 12.78
N THR A 202 5.90 19.91 13.88
CA THR A 202 6.99 20.93 13.95
C THR A 202 8.35 20.29 13.66
N ARG A 203 8.58 19.07 14.12
CA ARG A 203 9.85 18.34 13.97
C ARG A 203 9.91 17.44 12.72
N ARG A 204 8.87 17.45 11.86
CA ARG A 204 8.77 16.54 10.71
C ARG A 204 9.95 16.63 9.76
N GLU A 205 10.46 17.85 9.48
CA GLU A 205 11.59 18.02 8.56
C GLU A 205 12.88 17.40 9.11
N SER A 206 13.08 17.46 10.41
CA SER A 206 14.22 16.80 11.08
C SER A 206 14.12 15.28 10.97
N LEU A 207 12.90 14.71 11.14
CA LEU A 207 12.67 13.27 10.96
C LEU A 207 12.81 12.85 9.50
N LEU A 208 12.29 13.64 8.57
CA LEU A 208 12.44 13.37 7.14
C LEU A 208 13.92 13.39 6.73
N ALA A 209 14.69 14.37 7.21
CA ALA A 209 16.13 14.41 6.97
C ALA A 209 16.88 13.22 7.61
N ALA A 210 16.40 12.71 8.74
CA ALA A 210 16.96 11.50 9.35
C ALA A 210 16.63 10.25 8.53
N LEU A 211 15.42 10.14 7.99
CA LEU A 211 14.99 9.07 7.06
C LEU A 211 15.80 9.10 5.76
N ASP A 212 16.10 10.29 5.21
CA ASP A 212 16.90 10.44 3.99
C ASP A 212 18.33 9.90 4.16
N ARG A 213 18.85 9.86 5.38
CA ARG A 213 20.19 9.30 5.68
C ARG A 213 20.21 7.78 5.83
N LEU A 214 19.05 7.13 5.95
CA LEU A 214 18.98 5.67 5.93
C LEU A 214 19.32 5.13 4.53
N PRO A 215 19.81 3.89 4.43
CA PRO A 215 19.88 3.21 3.15
C PRO A 215 18.52 3.25 2.43
N GLN A 216 18.56 3.55 1.13
CA GLN A 216 17.36 3.66 0.32
C GLN A 216 17.09 2.36 -0.43
N VAL A 217 15.84 1.92 -0.47
CA VAL A 217 15.40 0.64 -1.07
C VAL A 217 14.22 0.86 -2.01
N LEU A 218 13.98 -0.08 -2.93
CA LEU A 218 12.73 -0.09 -3.69
C LEU A 218 11.60 -0.53 -2.77
N CYS A 219 10.52 0.23 -2.70
CA CYS A 219 9.36 0.01 -1.85
C CYS A 219 8.08 -0.07 -2.67
N HIS A 220 7.18 -0.95 -2.28
CA HIS A 220 5.79 -0.95 -2.75
C HIS A 220 5.02 0.25 -2.18
N HIS A 221 5.35 0.68 -0.99
CA HIS A 221 4.72 1.75 -0.20
C HIS A 221 3.25 1.53 0.18
N ASP A 222 2.63 0.43 -0.23
CA ASP A 222 1.26 0.07 0.16
C ASP A 222 1.09 -1.44 0.41
N ALA A 223 2.17 -2.08 0.86
CA ALA A 223 2.23 -3.50 1.16
C ALA A 223 1.53 -3.81 2.50
N PHE A 224 0.21 -3.86 2.51
CA PHE A 224 -0.57 -4.29 3.67
C PHE A 224 -1.51 -5.45 3.32
N ARG A 225 -2.16 -6.05 4.31
CA ARG A 225 -2.91 -7.31 4.18
C ARG A 225 -3.83 -7.37 2.94
N ARG A 226 -4.53 -6.28 2.58
CA ARG A 226 -5.46 -6.28 1.44
C ARG A 226 -4.76 -6.31 0.07
N ASN A 227 -3.52 -5.84 0.02
CA ASN A 227 -2.69 -5.82 -1.20
C ASN A 227 -1.71 -6.99 -1.27
N LEU A 228 -1.67 -7.85 -0.24
CA LEU A 228 -0.73 -8.97 -0.15
C LEU A 228 -1.45 -10.32 -0.15
N PHE A 229 -0.88 -11.27 -0.89
CA PHE A 229 -1.37 -12.64 -1.01
C PHE A 229 -0.25 -13.61 -0.67
N LEU A 230 -0.56 -14.62 0.16
CA LEU A 230 0.32 -15.74 0.39
C LEU A 230 -0.17 -16.95 -0.42
N ARG A 231 0.66 -17.43 -1.34
CA ARG A 231 0.37 -18.61 -2.16
C ARG A 231 1.56 -19.57 -2.11
N SER A 232 1.35 -20.75 -1.54
CA SER A 232 2.42 -21.75 -1.39
C SER A 232 3.70 -21.14 -0.81
N ARG A 233 3.58 -20.31 0.24
CA ARG A 233 4.66 -19.57 0.91
C ARG A 233 5.35 -18.50 0.04
N ARG A 234 4.82 -18.17 -1.13
CA ARG A 234 5.28 -17.03 -1.93
C ARG A 234 4.44 -15.80 -1.61
N LEU A 235 5.10 -14.67 -1.46
CA LEU A 235 4.44 -13.39 -1.26
C LEU A 235 4.18 -12.73 -2.62
N LEU A 236 2.93 -12.35 -2.87
CA LEU A 236 2.53 -11.62 -4.05
C LEU A 236 1.91 -10.29 -3.61
N ALA A 237 2.20 -9.23 -4.37
CA ALA A 237 1.63 -7.91 -4.10
C ALA A 237 0.89 -7.37 -5.32
N VAL A 238 -0.28 -6.78 -5.08
CA VAL A 238 -1.10 -6.07 -6.06
C VAL A 238 -1.12 -4.58 -5.73
N ASP A 239 -1.58 -3.76 -6.67
CA ASP A 239 -1.71 -2.30 -6.51
C ASP A 239 -0.37 -1.56 -6.32
N TRP A 240 0.42 -1.57 -7.39
CA TRP A 240 1.75 -0.95 -7.45
C TRP A 240 1.72 0.57 -7.70
N ALA A 241 0.57 1.21 -7.46
CA ALA A 241 0.37 2.64 -7.71
C ALA A 241 1.33 3.54 -6.89
N PHE A 242 1.86 3.06 -5.77
CA PHE A 242 2.76 3.81 -4.90
C PHE A 242 4.23 3.40 -5.00
N LEU A 243 4.56 2.50 -5.95
CA LEU A 243 5.93 2.04 -6.16
C LEU A 243 6.94 3.19 -6.21
N GLY A 244 7.99 3.09 -5.42
CA GLY A 244 9.00 4.14 -5.32
C GLY A 244 10.24 3.71 -4.56
N VAL A 245 11.13 4.66 -4.35
CA VAL A 245 12.31 4.48 -3.51
C VAL A 245 12.03 5.15 -2.16
N GLY A 246 12.32 4.44 -1.09
CA GLY A 246 12.12 4.93 0.27
C GLY A 246 13.16 4.43 1.25
N PRO A 247 13.20 5.00 2.46
CA PRO A 247 14.16 4.62 3.47
C PRO A 247 13.91 3.20 3.98
N LEU A 248 14.99 2.51 4.35
CA LEU A 248 14.96 1.20 4.96
C LEU A 248 14.00 1.16 6.15
N GLY A 249 13.11 0.18 6.21
CA GLY A 249 12.08 0.04 7.23
C GLY A 249 10.74 0.74 6.90
N SER A 250 10.70 1.68 5.94
CA SER A 250 9.46 2.39 5.57
C SER A 250 8.39 1.46 4.99
N GLU A 251 8.77 0.35 4.37
CA GLU A 251 7.84 -0.68 3.85
C GLU A 251 6.97 -1.29 4.96
N LEU A 252 7.49 -1.33 6.19
CA LEU A 252 6.73 -1.82 7.34
C LEU A 252 5.62 -0.85 7.79
N ALA A 253 5.70 0.44 7.44
CA ALA A 253 4.68 1.40 7.84
C ALA A 253 3.28 1.02 7.33
N PRO A 254 3.03 0.80 6.02
CA PRO A 254 1.74 0.28 5.57
C PRO A 254 1.49 -1.16 6.03
N PHE A 255 2.51 -2.01 6.06
CA PHE A 255 2.37 -3.40 6.46
C PHE A 255 1.75 -3.56 7.84
N VAL A 256 2.20 -2.78 8.80
CA VAL A 256 1.74 -2.83 10.19
C VAL A 256 0.54 -1.90 10.39
N SER A 257 0.69 -0.60 10.07
CA SER A 257 -0.32 0.41 10.44
C SER A 257 -1.58 0.34 9.59
N ALA A 258 -1.49 0.09 8.27
CA ALA A 258 -2.69 -0.08 7.46
C ALA A 258 -3.38 -1.42 7.75
N SER A 259 -2.62 -2.50 8.07
CA SER A 259 -3.24 -3.76 8.49
C SER A 259 -4.03 -3.60 9.78
N ALA A 260 -3.57 -2.76 10.71
CA ALA A 260 -4.30 -2.43 11.95
C ALA A 260 -5.56 -1.60 11.67
N THR A 261 -5.47 -0.52 10.88
CA THR A 261 -6.60 0.39 10.61
C THR A 261 -7.67 -0.23 9.71
N PHE A 262 -7.31 -1.16 8.84
CA PHE A 262 -8.25 -1.89 7.98
C PHE A 262 -8.70 -3.23 8.56
N LEU A 263 -8.57 -3.41 9.88
CA LEU A 263 -9.05 -4.58 10.63
C LEU A 263 -8.45 -5.92 10.15
N GLY A 264 -7.25 -5.88 9.59
CA GLY A 264 -6.51 -7.08 9.21
C GLY A 264 -6.04 -7.90 10.42
N ILE A 265 -6.01 -7.27 11.61
CA ILE A 265 -5.66 -7.89 12.89
C ILE A 265 -6.39 -7.17 14.03
N GLU A 266 -6.79 -7.92 15.05
CA GLU A 266 -7.44 -7.38 16.24
C GLU A 266 -6.51 -6.44 17.03
N ARG A 267 -7.10 -5.41 17.66
CA ARG A 267 -6.34 -4.41 18.41
C ARG A 267 -5.44 -5.01 19.50
N ALA A 268 -5.90 -6.05 20.18
CA ALA A 268 -5.13 -6.73 21.22
C ALA A 268 -3.76 -7.24 20.75
N HIS A 269 -3.58 -7.42 19.43
CA HIS A 269 -2.38 -7.97 18.81
C HIS A 269 -1.57 -6.94 18.02
N TRP A 270 -1.86 -5.64 18.09
CA TRP A 270 -1.11 -4.62 17.35
C TRP A 270 0.37 -4.56 17.75
N ASP A 271 0.65 -4.62 19.06
CA ASP A 271 2.03 -4.61 19.55
C ASP A 271 2.76 -5.91 19.18
N ASP A 272 2.08 -7.05 19.22
CA ASP A 272 2.62 -8.34 18.78
C ASP A 272 2.93 -8.32 17.28
N LEU A 273 2.01 -7.76 16.46
CA LEU A 273 2.23 -7.58 15.02
C LEU A 273 3.46 -6.70 14.75
N GLU A 274 3.55 -5.57 15.43
CA GLU A 274 4.66 -4.62 15.29
C GLU A 274 6.00 -5.28 15.59
N HIS A 275 6.14 -5.92 16.75
CA HIS A 275 7.37 -6.58 17.16
C HIS A 275 7.73 -7.75 16.22
N THR A 276 6.74 -8.56 15.87
CA THR A 276 6.91 -9.70 14.98
C THR A 276 7.34 -9.24 13.57
N ALA A 277 6.70 -8.21 13.05
CA ALA A 277 6.99 -7.69 11.71
C ALA A 277 8.41 -7.11 11.62
N VAL A 278 8.80 -6.28 12.60
CA VAL A 278 10.14 -5.67 12.61
C VAL A 278 11.22 -6.75 12.75
N ALA A 279 11.05 -7.71 13.66
CA ALA A 279 12.02 -8.81 13.84
C ALA A 279 12.15 -9.67 12.58
N ALA A 280 11.04 -10.08 11.99
CA ALA A 280 11.02 -10.90 10.79
C ALA A 280 11.57 -10.16 9.55
N TYR A 281 11.25 -8.88 9.41
CA TYR A 281 11.80 -8.03 8.34
C TYR A 281 13.33 -7.91 8.46
N SER A 282 13.84 -7.64 9.66
CA SER A 282 15.29 -7.56 9.92
C SER A 282 15.98 -8.90 9.61
N GLN A 283 15.35 -10.04 9.94
CA GLN A 283 15.84 -11.35 9.51
C GLN A 283 15.84 -11.50 7.98
N GLY A 284 14.81 -10.97 7.30
CA GLY A 284 14.75 -10.96 5.83
C GLY A 284 15.87 -10.15 5.19
N LEU A 285 16.24 -8.99 5.77
CA LEU A 285 17.39 -8.19 5.35
C LEU A 285 18.70 -9.00 5.49
N ALA A 286 18.88 -9.66 6.63
CA ALA A 286 20.06 -10.52 6.88
C ALA A 286 20.12 -11.71 5.90
N ASP A 287 18.97 -12.32 5.56
CA ASP A 287 18.89 -13.38 4.54
C ASP A 287 19.33 -12.89 3.14
N ALA A 288 19.16 -11.60 2.84
CA ALA A 288 19.62 -10.98 1.60
C ALA A 288 21.09 -10.54 1.63
N GLY A 289 21.77 -10.67 2.79
CA GLY A 289 23.18 -10.33 2.97
C GLY A 289 23.43 -9.01 3.71
N TRP A 290 22.39 -8.23 4.03
CA TRP A 290 22.56 -6.96 4.72
C TRP A 290 23.07 -7.15 6.16
N GLN A 291 24.12 -6.40 6.53
CA GLN A 291 24.79 -6.45 7.83
C GLN A 291 24.87 -5.08 8.53
N GLY A 292 23.99 -4.15 8.12
CA GLY A 292 23.96 -2.82 8.74
C GLY A 292 23.36 -2.81 10.15
N PRO A 293 23.32 -1.64 10.80
CA PRO A 293 22.85 -1.48 12.18
C PRO A 293 21.40 -1.94 12.38
N HIS A 294 21.15 -2.77 13.38
CA HIS A 294 19.84 -3.37 13.65
C HIS A 294 18.75 -2.37 14.02
N GLU A 295 19.12 -1.20 14.54
CA GLU A 295 18.21 -0.11 14.88
C GLU A 295 17.65 0.63 13.67
N GLN A 296 18.31 0.59 12.51
CA GLN A 296 17.89 1.34 11.32
C GLN A 296 16.52 0.92 10.78
N PRO A 297 16.19 -0.39 10.60
CA PRO A 297 14.87 -0.80 10.17
C PRO A 297 13.76 -0.39 11.16
N ARG A 298 14.06 -0.46 12.46
CA ARG A 298 13.12 -0.05 13.51
C ARG A 298 12.85 1.45 13.47
N PHE A 299 13.90 2.28 13.40
CA PHE A 299 13.76 3.72 13.25
C PHE A 299 13.00 4.09 11.98
N GLY A 300 13.37 3.49 10.83
CA GLY A 300 12.70 3.73 9.55
C GLY A 300 11.21 3.40 9.60
N PHE A 301 10.83 2.29 10.23
CA PHE A 301 9.44 1.93 10.49
C PHE A 301 8.74 2.96 11.38
N ALA A 302 9.27 3.24 12.56
CA ALA A 302 8.62 4.10 13.55
C ALA A 302 8.42 5.52 13.01
N ALA A 303 9.45 6.12 12.39
CA ALA A 303 9.38 7.45 11.82
C ALA A 303 8.44 7.53 10.62
N SER A 304 8.53 6.56 9.69
CA SER A 304 7.65 6.52 8.51
C SER A 304 6.19 6.28 8.90
N SER A 305 5.94 5.38 9.86
CA SER A 305 4.60 5.09 10.36
C SER A 305 3.99 6.31 11.05
N ALA A 306 4.70 6.90 11.99
CA ALA A 306 4.24 8.07 12.72
C ALA A 306 3.92 9.23 11.77
N LEU A 307 4.78 9.55 10.83
CA LEU A 307 4.57 10.64 9.87
C LEU A 307 3.41 10.33 8.91
N ARG A 308 3.37 9.14 8.33
CA ARG A 308 2.35 8.77 7.34
C ARG A 308 0.96 8.65 7.93
N TYR A 309 0.85 7.98 9.09
CA TYR A 309 -0.42 7.51 9.64
C TYR A 309 -0.94 8.37 10.80
N TRP A 310 -0.26 9.44 11.16
CA TRP A 310 -0.78 10.40 12.12
C TRP A 310 -1.03 11.75 11.45
N PRO A 311 -0.05 12.64 11.21
CA PRO A 311 -0.33 13.90 10.52
C PRO A 311 -0.85 13.68 9.08
N GLY A 312 -0.30 12.71 8.35
CA GLY A 312 -0.67 12.45 6.96
C GLY A 312 -2.12 12.01 6.76
N VAL A 313 -2.80 11.46 7.78
CA VAL A 313 -4.20 11.02 7.68
C VAL A 313 -5.21 11.99 8.31
N VAL A 314 -4.80 13.02 9.02
CA VAL A 314 -5.71 14.01 9.62
C VAL A 314 -6.67 14.58 8.59
N ARG A 315 -6.19 14.82 7.36
CA ARG A 315 -7.01 15.30 6.22
C ARG A 315 -8.13 14.34 5.80
N LEU A 316 -8.04 13.08 6.16
CA LEU A 316 -9.08 12.07 5.88
C LEU A 316 -9.99 11.87 7.10
N VAL A 317 -9.42 11.86 8.29
CA VAL A 317 -10.14 11.57 9.55
C VAL A 317 -11.04 12.75 9.93
N ILE A 318 -10.52 13.98 9.96
CA ILE A 318 -11.31 15.15 10.42
C ILE A 318 -12.56 15.37 9.56
N PRO A 319 -12.51 15.47 8.22
CA PRO A 319 -13.73 15.62 7.42
C PRO A 319 -14.72 14.46 7.65
N THR A 320 -14.21 13.23 7.82
CA THR A 320 -15.09 12.09 8.10
C THR A 320 -15.79 12.21 9.45
N LEU A 321 -15.11 12.70 10.50
CA LEU A 321 -15.73 12.92 11.81
C LEU A 321 -16.79 14.02 11.81
N LEU A 322 -16.70 14.98 10.88
CA LEU A 322 -17.59 16.16 10.80
C LEU A 322 -18.78 15.96 9.86
N ASP A 323 -18.75 14.97 8.97
CA ASP A 323 -19.78 14.76 7.94
C ASP A 323 -20.50 13.41 8.13
N GLU A 324 -21.79 13.45 8.53
CA GLU A 324 -22.61 12.24 8.70
C GLU A 324 -22.74 11.38 7.42
N ALA A 325 -22.66 11.99 6.24
CA ALA A 325 -22.67 11.24 5.00
C ALA A 325 -21.36 10.43 4.83
N ALA A 326 -20.24 10.94 5.36
CA ALA A 326 -18.96 10.23 5.37
C ALA A 326 -18.95 9.07 6.40
N HIS A 327 -19.74 9.15 7.47
CA HIS A 327 -19.87 8.06 8.45
C HIS A 327 -20.32 6.77 7.75
N ARG A 328 -21.40 6.82 6.95
CA ARG A 328 -21.92 5.66 6.21
C ARG A 328 -20.91 5.09 5.20
N ARG A 329 -20.11 5.96 4.58
CA ARG A 329 -19.03 5.49 3.68
C ARG A 329 -17.94 4.77 4.44
N ALA A 330 -17.55 5.28 5.61
CA ALA A 330 -16.57 4.64 6.49
C ALA A 330 -17.07 3.27 6.99
N GLU A 331 -18.34 3.18 7.41
CA GLU A 331 -18.98 1.92 7.79
C GLU A 331 -18.98 0.90 6.63
N ALA A 332 -19.31 1.34 5.41
CA ALA A 332 -19.29 0.47 4.25
C ALA A 332 -17.87 -0.07 3.91
N VAL A 333 -16.84 0.76 4.13
CA VAL A 333 -15.43 0.38 3.87
C VAL A 333 -14.88 -0.57 4.93
N LEU A 334 -15.22 -0.34 6.22
CA LEU A 334 -14.67 -1.08 7.34
C LEU A 334 -15.57 -2.23 7.82
N GLY A 335 -16.87 -2.19 7.47
CA GLY A 335 -17.82 -3.24 7.86
C GLY A 335 -18.21 -3.24 9.34
N ILE A 336 -17.98 -2.13 10.05
CA ILE A 336 -18.32 -1.96 11.48
C ILE A 336 -19.05 -0.64 11.72
N PRO A 337 -19.85 -0.51 12.80
CA PRO A 337 -20.55 0.73 13.18
C PRO A 337 -19.59 1.90 13.37
N PHE A 338 -20.03 3.11 13.01
CA PHE A 338 -19.19 4.31 13.03
C PHE A 338 -18.62 4.63 14.43
N ASP A 339 -19.37 4.37 15.48
CA ASP A 339 -18.88 4.56 16.86
C ASP A 339 -17.65 3.68 17.19
N GLN A 340 -17.64 2.44 16.68
CA GLN A 340 -16.49 1.55 16.76
C GLN A 340 -15.32 2.03 15.86
N ILE A 341 -15.61 2.67 14.73
CA ILE A 341 -14.58 3.30 13.89
C ILE A 341 -13.91 4.46 14.63
N VAL A 342 -14.68 5.27 15.35
CA VAL A 342 -14.15 6.36 16.17
C VAL A 342 -13.23 5.81 17.26
N ASP A 343 -13.62 4.72 17.93
CA ASP A 343 -12.76 4.06 18.94
C ASP A 343 -11.48 3.46 18.32
N LEU A 344 -11.62 2.85 17.15
CA LEU A 344 -10.47 2.35 16.38
C LEU A 344 -9.47 3.49 16.10
N TRP A 345 -9.95 4.63 15.60
CA TRP A 345 -9.10 5.78 15.29
C TRP A 345 -8.50 6.44 16.52
N ALA A 346 -9.22 6.52 17.64
CA ALA A 346 -8.68 7.02 18.91
C ALA A 346 -7.52 6.16 19.44
N ASN A 347 -7.72 4.84 19.42
CA ASN A 347 -6.69 3.89 19.81
C ASN A 347 -5.49 3.94 18.87
N PHE A 348 -5.75 4.08 17.57
CA PHE A 348 -4.72 4.16 16.54
C PHE A 348 -3.90 5.44 16.67
N ALA A 349 -4.54 6.61 16.91
CA ALA A 349 -3.84 7.86 17.15
C ALA A 349 -2.92 7.77 18.38
N THR A 350 -3.37 7.14 19.47
CA THR A 350 -2.54 6.89 20.66
C THR A 350 -1.33 6.00 20.35
N TRP A 351 -1.54 4.96 19.54
CA TRP A 351 -0.47 4.05 19.12
C TRP A 351 0.56 4.77 18.24
N GLN A 352 0.09 5.60 17.29
CA GLN A 352 0.97 6.41 16.44
C GLN A 352 1.76 7.47 17.24
N ALA A 353 1.17 8.03 18.30
CA ALA A 353 1.87 8.95 19.20
C ALA A 353 3.07 8.26 19.90
N ARG A 354 2.90 7.00 20.32
CA ARG A 354 4.01 6.21 20.90
C ARG A 354 5.13 6.01 19.86
N LEU A 355 4.81 5.66 18.61
CA LEU A 355 5.80 5.53 17.54
C LEU A 355 6.49 6.87 17.23
N ALA A 356 5.75 7.97 17.28
CA ALA A 356 6.30 9.31 17.11
C ALA A 356 7.31 9.67 18.22
N ALA A 357 6.97 9.40 19.48
CA ALA A 357 7.86 9.62 20.63
C ALA A 357 9.14 8.77 20.50
N GLU A 358 9.01 7.50 20.11
CA GLU A 358 10.15 6.63 19.84
C GLU A 358 11.04 7.20 18.71
N ALA A 359 10.46 7.54 17.56
CA ALA A 359 11.19 8.08 16.42
C ALA A 359 11.92 9.38 16.75
N LEU A 360 11.27 10.28 17.51
CA LEU A 360 11.88 11.54 17.94
C LEU A 360 13.05 11.35 18.92
N THR A 361 13.04 10.25 19.68
CA THR A 361 14.09 9.92 20.67
C THR A 361 15.26 9.17 20.03
N THR A 362 14.97 8.29 19.06
CA THR A 362 15.96 7.42 18.41
C THR A 362 16.52 8.00 17.11
N ALA A 363 16.04 9.17 16.68
CA ALA A 363 16.54 9.82 15.47
C ALA A 363 18.07 9.97 15.53
N PRO A 364 18.81 9.49 14.52
CA PRO A 364 20.25 9.68 14.44
C PRO A 364 20.59 11.17 14.56
N GLN A 365 21.42 11.51 15.54
CA GLN A 365 21.84 12.91 15.74
C GLN A 365 22.60 13.39 14.51
N THR A 366 22.37 14.65 14.14
CA THR A 366 23.18 15.31 13.11
C THR A 366 24.59 15.48 13.69
N PRO A 367 25.64 15.05 12.96
CA PRO A 367 27.01 15.24 13.42
C PRO A 367 27.38 16.73 13.57
#